data_9e06877dc55ab8d6da19275a9e87c7f4
#
_entry.id   9e06877dc55ab8d6da19275a9e87c7f4
#
_cell.length_a   1.000
_cell.length_b   1.000
_cell.length_c   1.000
_cell.angle_alpha   90.00
_cell.angle_beta   90.00
_cell.angle_gamma   90.00
#
_symmetry.space_group_name_H-M   'P 1'
#
loop_
_entity.id
_entity.type
_entity.pdbx_description
1 polymer ?
#
loop_
_entity_poly.entity_id
_entity_poly.type
_entity_poly.pdbx_seq_one_letter_code
_entity_poly.pdbx_strand_id
1 'polypeptide(L)'
;MSAYVIAHLQEAAPHPEIAEYMERVSATFEPYGGRFLVRGAQRKVLEGGWPGHIVMIGFPGIAEAQSWWDSPAYQEIAPLRSRHIEGDIILVEGVPEGFDLTSTANEMREALRARE
;
A
#
# COMPACT_ATOMS: atom_id res chain seq x y z
N MET A 1 -13.56 6.73 -6.00
CA MET A 1 -12.64 5.60 -6.23
C MET A 1 -11.79 5.38 -5.00
N SER A 2 -11.56 4.11 -4.67
CA SER A 2 -10.71 3.77 -3.53
C SER A 2 -9.23 3.91 -3.90
N ALA A 3 -8.42 4.08 -2.88
CA ALA A 3 -6.97 4.05 -3.04
C ALA A 3 -6.38 3.17 -1.96
N TYR A 4 -5.17 2.69 -2.20
CA TYR A 4 -4.53 1.73 -1.31
C TYR A 4 -3.08 2.12 -1.07
N VAL A 5 -2.66 2.00 0.17
CA VAL A 5 -1.25 2.02 0.50
C VAL A 5 -0.83 0.56 0.69
N ILE A 6 0.15 0.11 -0.07
CA ILE A 6 0.62 -1.27 -0.03
C ILE A 6 2.08 -1.26 0.39
N ALA A 7 2.38 -2.00 1.44
CA ALA A 7 3.73 -2.11 1.96
C ALA A 7 4.23 -3.55 1.85
N HIS A 8 5.45 -3.70 1.33
CA HIS A 8 6.19 -4.95 1.35
C HIS A 8 7.32 -4.76 2.36
N LEU A 9 7.19 -5.39 3.52
CA LEU A 9 8.10 -5.18 4.65
C LEU A 9 8.93 -6.43 4.91
N GLN A 10 10.24 -6.27 5.00
CA GLN A 10 11.15 -7.37 5.28
C GLN A 10 11.06 -7.77 6.76
N GLU A 11 11.52 -9.00 7.08
CA GLU A 11 11.62 -9.44 8.46
C GLU A 11 12.58 -8.54 9.24
N ALA A 12 12.25 -8.28 10.48
CA ALA A 12 13.07 -7.47 11.37
C ALA A 12 13.04 -8.05 12.78
N ALA A 13 14.14 -7.84 13.51
CA ALA A 13 14.18 -8.20 14.92
C ALA A 13 13.21 -7.32 15.71
N PRO A 14 12.60 -7.83 16.77
CA PRO A 14 11.75 -7.02 17.64
C PRO A 14 12.48 -5.80 18.18
N HIS A 15 11.79 -4.68 18.22
CA HIS A 15 12.33 -3.43 18.75
C HIS A 15 11.21 -2.60 19.37
N PRO A 16 11.47 -1.93 20.52
CA PRO A 16 10.44 -1.11 21.16
C PRO A 16 9.83 -0.03 20.26
N GLU A 17 10.62 0.54 19.35
CA GLU A 17 10.12 1.56 18.44
C GLU A 17 9.13 0.98 17.42
N ILE A 18 9.35 -0.25 16.99
CA ILE A 18 8.39 -0.94 16.11
C ILE A 18 7.05 -1.12 16.83
N ALA A 19 7.11 -1.53 18.09
CA ALA A 19 5.90 -1.69 18.90
C ALA A 19 5.17 -0.36 19.06
N GLU A 20 5.89 0.71 19.32
CA GLU A 20 5.30 2.05 19.43
C GLU A 20 4.62 2.47 18.12
N TYR A 21 5.27 2.22 16.98
CA TYR A 21 4.69 2.49 15.67
C TYR A 21 3.35 1.74 15.51
N MET A 22 3.34 0.46 15.84
CA MET A 22 2.14 -0.37 15.74
C MET A 22 1.00 0.17 16.61
N GLU A 23 1.32 0.70 17.78
CA GLU A 23 0.33 1.26 18.68
C GLU A 23 -0.25 2.58 18.20
N ARG A 24 0.52 3.34 17.42
CA ARG A 24 0.17 4.72 17.05
C ARG A 24 -0.34 4.89 15.62
N VAL A 25 -0.08 3.95 14.73
CA VAL A 25 -0.31 4.15 13.30
C VAL A 25 -1.80 4.31 12.95
N SER A 26 -2.68 3.53 13.57
CA SER A 26 -4.11 3.60 13.25
C SER A 26 -4.69 4.98 13.50
N ALA A 27 -4.32 5.60 14.61
CA ALA A 27 -4.81 6.93 14.96
C ALA A 27 -4.39 7.98 13.92
N THR A 28 -3.30 7.74 13.18
CA THR A 28 -2.84 8.68 12.17
C THR A 28 -3.66 8.60 10.88
N PHE A 29 -4.15 7.42 10.50
CA PHE A 29 -4.89 7.30 9.23
C PHE A 29 -6.41 7.36 9.38
N GLU A 30 -6.96 7.10 10.57
CA GLU A 30 -8.41 7.14 10.77
C GLU A 30 -9.05 8.49 10.38
N PRO A 31 -8.46 9.66 10.71
CA PRO A 31 -9.02 10.94 10.28
C PRO A 31 -9.13 11.10 8.77
N TYR A 32 -8.35 10.35 8.00
CA TYR A 32 -8.38 10.40 6.54
C TYR A 32 -9.22 9.28 5.93
N GLY A 33 -9.99 8.57 6.77
CA GLY A 33 -10.82 7.48 6.30
C GLY A 33 -10.06 6.20 6.03
N GLY A 34 -8.83 6.09 6.53
CA GLY A 34 -8.00 4.90 6.35
C GLY A 34 -8.43 3.75 7.24
N ARG A 35 -8.17 2.53 6.78
CA ARG A 35 -8.41 1.32 7.57
C ARG A 35 -7.50 0.21 7.07
N PHE A 36 -7.09 -0.67 7.97
CA PHE A 36 -6.35 -1.86 7.56
C PHE A 36 -7.24 -2.79 6.74
N LEU A 37 -6.72 -3.25 5.61
CA LEU A 37 -7.35 -4.28 4.80
C LEU A 37 -6.59 -5.60 4.92
N VAL A 38 -5.27 -5.55 5.00
CA VAL A 38 -4.40 -6.71 5.20
C VAL A 38 -3.32 -6.31 6.19
N ARG A 39 -3.15 -7.12 7.22
CA ARG A 39 -2.11 -6.88 8.22
C ARG A 39 -1.74 -8.19 8.92
N GLY A 40 -0.49 -8.62 8.71
CA GLY A 40 0.01 -9.81 9.38
C GLY A 40 -0.68 -11.11 8.98
N ALA A 41 -1.33 -11.15 7.83
CA ALA A 41 -2.07 -12.31 7.38
C ALA A 41 -1.15 -13.40 6.84
N GLN A 42 -1.64 -14.64 6.86
CA GLN A 42 -0.97 -15.73 6.15
C GLN A 42 -0.96 -15.39 4.66
N ARG A 43 0.14 -15.73 4.02
CA ARG A 43 0.26 -15.57 2.58
C ARG A 43 0.78 -16.84 1.96
N LYS A 44 0.30 -17.15 0.76
CA LYS A 44 0.75 -18.30 -0.01
C LYS A 44 1.27 -17.76 -1.33
N VAL A 45 2.54 -17.99 -1.60
CA VAL A 45 3.13 -17.57 -2.87
C VAL A 45 2.64 -18.54 -3.95
N LEU A 46 1.92 -18.03 -4.94
CA LEU A 46 1.37 -18.84 -6.02
C LEU A 46 2.33 -18.93 -7.20
N GLU A 47 3.13 -17.88 -7.38
CA GLU A 47 4.09 -17.83 -8.47
C GLU A 47 5.16 -16.81 -8.09
N GLY A 48 6.40 -17.09 -8.39
CA GLY A 48 7.51 -16.18 -8.10
C GLY A 48 7.91 -16.18 -6.63
N GLY A 49 8.40 -15.07 -6.13
CA GLY A 49 8.86 -14.92 -4.75
C GLY A 49 8.24 -13.71 -4.06
N TRP A 50 8.05 -13.84 -2.75
CA TRP A 50 7.58 -12.75 -1.91
C TRP A 50 8.26 -12.88 -0.55
N PRO A 51 9.47 -12.33 -0.38
CA PRO A 51 10.29 -12.59 0.81
C PRO A 51 9.87 -11.86 2.07
N GLY A 52 8.95 -10.90 2.00
CA GLY A 52 8.52 -10.12 3.14
C GLY A 52 7.06 -10.32 3.49
N HIS A 53 6.55 -9.43 4.31
CA HIS A 53 5.15 -9.37 4.70
C HIS A 53 4.43 -8.33 3.86
N ILE A 54 3.10 -8.44 3.79
CA ILE A 54 2.28 -7.44 3.12
C ILE A 54 1.38 -6.74 4.12
N VAL A 55 1.28 -5.42 3.99
CA VAL A 55 0.32 -4.61 4.72
C VAL A 55 -0.45 -3.78 3.69
N MET A 56 -1.76 -3.72 3.82
CA MET A 56 -2.59 -2.88 2.97
C MET A 56 -3.49 -2.01 3.82
N ILE A 57 -3.51 -0.72 3.51
CA ILE A 57 -4.41 0.24 4.12
C ILE A 57 -5.29 0.81 3.01
N GLY A 58 -6.61 0.77 3.21
CA GLY A 58 -7.54 1.32 2.24
C GLY A 58 -7.96 2.73 2.64
N PHE A 59 -8.18 3.57 1.62
CA PHE A 59 -8.64 4.95 1.78
C PHE A 59 -9.78 5.21 0.81
N PRO A 60 -10.65 6.22 1.10
CA PRO A 60 -11.73 6.57 0.17
C PRO A 60 -11.24 7.00 -1.21
N GLY A 61 -10.06 7.62 -1.28
CA GLY A 61 -9.47 8.07 -2.53
C GLY A 61 -8.00 8.38 -2.38
N ILE A 62 -7.38 8.68 -3.52
CA ILE A 62 -5.93 8.94 -3.58
C ILE A 62 -5.54 10.21 -2.81
N ALA A 63 -6.42 11.22 -2.82
CA ALA A 63 -6.15 12.47 -2.13
C ALA A 63 -6.05 12.27 -0.61
N GLU A 64 -6.95 11.48 -0.05
CA GLU A 64 -6.95 11.17 1.37
C GLU A 64 -5.72 10.36 1.76
N ALA A 65 -5.36 9.38 0.94
CA ALA A 65 -4.17 8.56 1.18
C ALA A 65 -2.90 9.39 1.13
N GLN A 66 -2.77 10.29 0.15
CA GLN A 66 -1.62 11.17 0.05
C GLN A 66 -1.55 12.14 1.21
N SER A 67 -2.69 12.71 1.60
CA SER A 67 -2.77 13.63 2.73
C SER A 67 -2.34 12.95 4.03
N TRP A 68 -2.74 11.69 4.21
CA TRP A 68 -2.27 10.91 5.37
C TRP A 68 -0.76 10.73 5.35
N TRP A 69 -0.21 10.30 4.22
CA TRP A 69 1.25 10.08 4.12
C TRP A 69 2.02 11.35 4.46
N ASP A 70 1.54 12.49 3.96
CA ASP A 70 2.20 13.79 4.16
C ASP A 70 1.88 14.41 5.52
N SER A 71 0.97 13.83 6.29
CA SER A 71 0.56 14.44 7.55
C SER A 71 1.68 14.46 8.58
N PRO A 72 1.75 15.54 9.38
CA PRO A 72 2.72 15.59 10.48
C PRO A 72 2.58 14.42 11.46
N ALA A 73 1.35 13.99 11.73
CA ALA A 73 1.09 12.89 12.64
C ALA A 73 1.74 11.59 12.15
N TYR A 74 1.61 11.26 10.86
CA TYR A 74 2.25 10.07 10.34
C TYR A 74 3.77 10.24 10.22
N GLN A 75 4.22 11.36 9.71
CA GLN A 75 5.67 11.59 9.52
C GLN A 75 6.43 11.59 10.83
N GLU A 76 5.79 11.94 11.93
CA GLU A 76 6.38 11.85 13.26
C GLU A 76 6.71 10.42 13.65
N ILE A 77 5.86 9.47 13.31
CA ILE A 77 6.06 8.06 13.70
C ILE A 77 6.75 7.21 12.64
N ALA A 78 6.79 7.66 11.41
CA ALA A 78 7.38 6.88 10.31
C ALA A 78 8.79 6.37 10.61
N PRO A 79 9.71 7.19 11.20
CA PRO A 79 11.04 6.71 11.53
C PRO A 79 11.10 5.58 12.55
N LEU A 80 10.07 5.47 13.42
CA LEU A 80 10.00 4.38 14.39
C LEU A 80 9.98 3.02 13.70
N ARG A 81 9.43 2.97 12.50
CA ARG A 81 9.40 1.76 11.67
C ARG A 81 10.60 1.73 10.71
N SER A 82 10.83 2.82 9.98
CA SER A 82 11.80 2.80 8.87
C SER A 82 13.25 2.61 9.31
N ARG A 83 13.57 2.95 10.56
CA ARG A 83 14.91 2.71 11.10
C ARG A 83 15.22 1.22 11.28
N HIS A 84 14.19 0.38 11.39
CA HIS A 84 14.35 -1.02 11.77
C HIS A 84 13.84 -2.01 10.73
N ILE A 85 12.94 -1.59 9.86
CA ILE A 85 12.31 -2.47 8.88
C ILE A 85 12.56 -1.92 7.49
N GLU A 86 13.29 -2.68 6.69
CA GLU A 86 13.45 -2.38 5.28
C GLU A 86 12.18 -2.77 4.54
N GLY A 87 11.79 -1.94 3.58
CA GLY A 87 10.61 -2.25 2.81
C GLY A 87 10.31 -1.20 1.76
N ASP A 88 9.32 -1.51 0.98
CA ASP A 88 8.84 -0.66 -0.10
C ASP A 88 7.38 -0.35 0.15
N ILE A 89 7.00 0.90 -0.01
CA ILE A 89 5.63 1.34 0.20
C ILE A 89 5.19 2.11 -1.02
N ILE A 90 4.04 1.73 -1.56
CA ILE A 90 3.46 2.39 -2.72
C ILE A 90 2.06 2.88 -2.41
N LEU A 91 1.66 3.91 -3.12
CA LEU A 91 0.32 4.43 -3.11
C LEU A 91 -0.27 4.14 -4.49
N VAL A 92 -1.40 3.45 -4.53
CA VAL A 92 -2.00 3.04 -5.80
C VAL A 92 -3.50 3.32 -5.78
N GLU A 93 -3.99 3.84 -6.90
CA GLU A 93 -5.41 4.10 -7.05
C GLU A 93 -6.14 2.84 -7.49
N GLY A 94 -7.32 2.59 -6.92
CA GLY A 94 -8.15 1.47 -7.34
C GLY A 94 -8.72 1.72 -8.73
N VAL A 95 -9.20 0.64 -9.36
CA VAL A 95 -9.82 0.76 -10.66
C VAL A 95 -11.10 1.61 -10.57
N PRO A 96 -11.42 2.40 -11.61
CA PRO A 96 -12.67 3.14 -11.63
C PRO A 96 -13.86 2.20 -11.76
N GLU A 97 -15.03 2.70 -11.35
CA GLU A 97 -16.27 1.97 -11.57
C GLU A 97 -16.45 1.69 -13.06
N GLY A 98 -16.86 0.49 -13.40
CA GLY A 98 -17.02 0.09 -14.79
C GLY A 98 -15.72 -0.25 -15.52
N PHE A 99 -14.61 -0.36 -14.79
CA PHE A 99 -13.34 -0.74 -15.40
C PHE A 99 -13.46 -2.08 -16.13
N ASP A 100 -12.91 -2.13 -17.35
CA ASP A 100 -12.91 -3.32 -18.19
C ASP A 100 -11.54 -3.50 -18.85
N LEU A 101 -10.86 -4.57 -18.47
CA LEU A 101 -9.52 -4.87 -18.98
C LEU A 101 -9.51 -5.16 -20.48
N THR A 102 -10.66 -5.54 -21.04
CA THR A 102 -10.79 -5.78 -22.48
C THR A 102 -10.43 -4.53 -23.29
N SER A 103 -10.79 -3.35 -22.78
CA SER A 103 -10.43 -2.11 -23.46
C SER A 103 -8.91 -1.94 -23.58
N THR A 104 -8.17 -2.31 -22.52
CA THR A 104 -6.72 -2.27 -22.53
C THR A 104 -6.14 -3.26 -23.54
N ALA A 105 -6.74 -4.47 -23.63
CA ALA A 105 -6.31 -5.46 -24.59
C ALA A 105 -6.51 -4.96 -26.03
N ASN A 106 -7.63 -4.27 -26.29
CA ASN A 106 -7.91 -3.70 -27.61
C ASN A 106 -6.90 -2.62 -27.97
N GLU A 107 -6.56 -1.76 -27.02
CA GLU A 107 -5.53 -0.74 -27.23
C GLU A 107 -4.18 -1.38 -27.56
N MET A 108 -3.83 -2.45 -26.88
CA MET A 108 -2.59 -3.17 -27.12
C MET A 108 -2.56 -3.74 -28.54
N ARG A 109 -3.66 -4.34 -29.00
CA ARG A 109 -3.76 -4.89 -30.35
C ARG A 109 -3.64 -3.82 -31.42
N GLU A 110 -4.24 -2.65 -31.19
CA GLU A 110 -4.10 -1.51 -32.09
C GLU A 110 -2.66 -1.01 -32.15
N ALA A 111 -1.98 -0.94 -31.01
CA ALA A 111 -0.58 -0.56 -30.96
C ALA A 111 0.30 -1.56 -31.75
N LEU A 112 -0.02 -2.85 -31.65
CA LEU A 112 0.70 -3.86 -32.42
C LEU A 112 0.48 -3.72 -33.92
N ARG A 113 -0.76 -3.44 -34.35
CA ARG A 113 -1.08 -3.21 -35.77
C ARG A 113 -0.35 -1.96 -36.31
N ALA A 114 -0.25 -0.94 -35.51
CA ALA A 114 0.42 0.30 -35.92
C ALA A 114 1.93 0.12 -36.15
N ARG A 115 2.50 -0.96 -35.63
CA ARG A 115 3.94 -1.25 -35.79
C ARG A 115 4.24 -2.12 -37.01
N GLU A 116 3.22 -2.61 -37.71
CA GLU A 116 3.39 -3.42 -38.90
C GLU A 116 3.75 -2.57 -40.14
#